data_ebf9cf8b0ccf236eea4d3db2e3ceff66
#
_entry.id   ebf9cf8b0ccf236eea4d3db2e3ceff66
#
_cell.length_a   1.000
_cell.length_b   1.000
_cell.length_c   1.000
_cell.angle_alpha   90.00
_cell.angle_beta   90.00
_cell.angle_gamma   90.00
#
_symmetry.space_group_name_H-M   'P 1'
#
loop_
_entity.id
_entity.type
_entity.pdbx_description
1 polymer ?
#
loop_
_entity_poly.entity_id
_entity_poly.type
_entity_poly.pdbx_seq_one_letter_code
_entity_poly.pdbx_strand_id
1 'polypeptide(L)'
;MVLKIVGLPIGNIEDISLRALKTLKETQFVVCEDSRMFNNLWSKLKQFGYVENFTGRIKFVNDFNEYKVLPHLLDEMNLLEEAVLVSDAGMPLISDPGYKLVSEGLKLGWDIDVVPGPTAESAALAISGLPTDKYFFVGFLPKTGGKRETLLKRIKENIEEFKYTVVIYESAVRTEKILEEIKKI
;
A
#
# COMPACT_ATOMS: atom_id res chain seq x y z
N MET A 1 -21.18 4.70 7.39
CA MET A 1 -20.34 4.26 6.26
C MET A 1 -19.15 3.50 6.82
N VAL A 2 -18.86 2.30 6.32
CA VAL A 2 -17.68 1.51 6.68
C VAL A 2 -16.69 1.54 5.52
N LEU A 3 -15.45 1.98 5.74
CA LEU A 3 -14.36 1.87 4.77
C LEU A 3 -13.45 0.71 5.16
N LYS A 4 -13.41 -0.33 4.35
CA LYS A 4 -12.55 -1.50 4.57
C LYS A 4 -11.24 -1.34 3.79
N ILE A 5 -10.11 -1.26 4.50
CA ILE A 5 -8.77 -1.23 3.91
C ILE A 5 -8.32 -2.66 3.70
N VAL A 6 -8.14 -3.09 2.46
CA VAL A 6 -7.91 -4.51 2.11
C VAL A 6 -6.54 -4.71 1.51
N GLY A 7 -5.71 -5.53 2.18
CA GLY A 7 -4.39 -5.91 1.68
C GLY A 7 -4.48 -6.91 0.52
N LEU A 8 -3.69 -6.66 -0.52
CA LEU A 8 -3.61 -7.46 -1.74
C LEU A 8 -2.30 -8.25 -1.83
N PRO A 9 -2.22 -9.28 -2.69
CA PRO A 9 -0.97 -10.00 -2.95
C PRO A 9 0.18 -9.09 -3.42
N ILE A 10 1.41 -9.42 -3.02
CA ILE A 10 2.64 -8.68 -3.36
C ILE A 10 3.48 -9.36 -4.46
N GLY A 11 2.88 -10.22 -5.26
CA GLY A 11 3.55 -10.92 -6.36
C GLY A 11 2.98 -12.30 -6.63
N ASN A 12 2.57 -13.04 -5.62
CA ASN A 12 1.92 -14.35 -5.75
C ASN A 12 0.43 -14.21 -5.43
N ILE A 13 -0.43 -14.59 -6.36
CA ILE A 13 -1.89 -14.50 -6.21
C ILE A 13 -2.43 -15.34 -5.05
N GLU A 14 -1.76 -16.43 -4.70
CA GLU A 14 -2.15 -17.34 -3.62
C GLU A 14 -1.95 -16.73 -2.21
N ASP A 15 -1.22 -15.62 -2.12
CA ASP A 15 -1.06 -14.88 -0.86
C ASP A 15 -2.29 -14.02 -0.51
N ILE A 16 -3.33 -14.02 -1.33
CA ILE A 16 -4.58 -13.35 -0.98
C ILE A 16 -5.24 -14.02 0.22
N SER A 17 -5.58 -13.25 1.25
CA SER A 17 -6.28 -13.82 2.39
C SER A 17 -7.73 -14.21 2.04
N LEU A 18 -8.24 -15.27 2.65
CA LEU A 18 -9.64 -15.69 2.47
C LEU A 18 -10.62 -14.56 2.81
N ARG A 19 -10.30 -13.73 3.82
CA ARG A 19 -11.12 -12.59 4.20
C ARG A 19 -11.06 -11.48 3.14
N ALA A 20 -9.89 -11.21 2.57
CA ALA A 20 -9.75 -10.25 1.47
C ALA A 20 -10.58 -10.69 0.25
N LEU A 21 -10.46 -11.95 -0.12
CA LEU A 21 -11.22 -12.53 -1.23
C LEU A 21 -12.75 -12.41 -0.99
N LYS A 22 -13.23 -12.75 0.21
CA LYS A 22 -14.63 -12.63 0.57
C LYS A 22 -15.09 -11.17 0.50
N THR A 23 -14.35 -10.25 1.12
CA THR A 23 -14.67 -8.81 1.14
C THR A 23 -14.74 -8.23 -0.28
N LEU A 24 -13.78 -8.59 -1.14
CA LEU A 24 -13.75 -8.13 -2.54
C LEU A 24 -14.92 -8.69 -3.36
N LYS A 25 -15.40 -9.91 -3.08
CA LYS A 25 -16.58 -10.51 -3.76
C LYS A 25 -17.89 -9.83 -3.37
N GLU A 26 -17.99 -9.40 -2.13
CA GLU A 26 -19.22 -8.83 -1.57
C GLU A 26 -19.36 -7.32 -1.82
N THR A 27 -18.22 -6.61 -2.00
CA THR A 27 -18.26 -5.15 -2.18
C THR A 27 -18.86 -4.73 -3.52
N GLN A 28 -19.58 -3.61 -3.49
CA GLN A 28 -20.12 -2.95 -4.68
C GLN A 28 -19.38 -1.64 -5.02
N PHE A 29 -18.38 -1.27 -4.21
CA PHE A 29 -17.63 -0.03 -4.44
C PHE A 29 -16.17 -0.21 -4.03
N VAL A 30 -15.27 -0.07 -5.00
CA VAL A 30 -13.82 -0.17 -4.81
C VAL A 30 -13.15 1.15 -5.15
N VAL A 31 -12.33 1.64 -4.23
CA VAL A 31 -11.35 2.69 -4.48
C VAL A 31 -9.98 2.03 -4.62
N CYS A 32 -9.29 2.26 -5.73
CA CYS A 32 -7.97 1.71 -6.01
C CYS A 32 -7.01 2.80 -6.48
N GLU A 33 -5.72 2.50 -6.53
CA GLU A 33 -4.70 3.41 -7.04
C GLU A 33 -4.73 3.47 -8.58
N ASP A 34 -4.73 2.31 -9.22
CA ASP A 34 -4.85 2.15 -10.67
C ASP A 34 -5.91 1.08 -11.02
N SER A 35 -6.97 1.51 -11.69
CA SER A 35 -8.06 0.61 -12.08
C SER A 35 -7.60 -0.52 -13.02
N ARG A 36 -6.53 -0.32 -13.80
CA ARG A 36 -5.96 -1.35 -14.67
C ARG A 36 -5.32 -2.46 -13.83
N MET A 37 -4.63 -2.10 -12.75
CA MET A 37 -4.00 -3.06 -11.83
C MET A 37 -5.07 -3.86 -11.09
N PHE A 38 -6.12 -3.21 -10.61
CA PHE A 38 -7.25 -3.90 -10.00
C PHE A 38 -7.93 -4.88 -10.98
N ASN A 39 -8.21 -4.44 -12.21
CA ASN A 39 -8.81 -5.30 -13.23
C ASN A 39 -7.90 -6.50 -13.61
N ASN A 40 -6.59 -6.30 -13.66
CA ASN A 40 -5.63 -7.38 -13.89
C ASN A 40 -5.64 -8.40 -12.74
N LEU A 41 -5.65 -7.93 -11.49
CA LEU A 41 -5.78 -8.80 -10.32
C LEU A 41 -7.09 -9.59 -10.40
N TRP A 42 -8.22 -8.89 -10.65
CA TRP A 42 -9.53 -9.54 -10.75
C TRP A 42 -9.58 -10.61 -11.83
N SER A 43 -9.00 -10.33 -13.00
CA SER A 43 -8.91 -11.30 -14.10
C SER A 43 -8.11 -12.53 -13.71
N LYS A 44 -7.00 -12.38 -12.99
CA LYS A 44 -6.23 -13.51 -12.47
C LYS A 44 -7.03 -14.32 -11.46
N LEU A 45 -7.68 -13.67 -10.48
CA LEU A 45 -8.53 -14.34 -9.49
C LEU A 45 -9.64 -15.13 -10.16
N LYS A 46 -10.22 -14.60 -11.25
CA LYS A 46 -11.22 -15.31 -12.05
C LYS A 46 -10.65 -16.53 -12.78
N GLN A 47 -9.44 -16.44 -13.34
CA GLN A 47 -8.76 -17.59 -13.96
C GLN A 47 -8.53 -18.74 -12.98
N PHE A 48 -8.25 -18.42 -11.71
CA PHE A 48 -8.14 -19.42 -10.65
C PHE A 48 -9.48 -19.89 -10.09
N GLY A 49 -10.59 -19.40 -10.59
CA GLY A 49 -11.94 -19.79 -10.13
C GLY A 49 -12.34 -19.20 -8.77
N TYR A 50 -11.59 -18.20 -8.27
CA TYR A 50 -11.88 -17.60 -6.97
C TYR A 50 -13.03 -16.58 -7.03
N VAL A 51 -13.25 -15.93 -8.15
CA VAL A 51 -14.26 -14.87 -8.32
C VAL A 51 -14.98 -15.00 -9.68
N GLU A 52 -16.17 -14.40 -9.78
CA GLU A 52 -16.91 -14.17 -11.00
C GLU A 52 -16.57 -12.79 -11.60
N ASN A 53 -17.39 -12.27 -12.51
CA ASN A 53 -17.22 -10.92 -13.02
C ASN A 53 -17.49 -9.90 -11.90
N PHE A 54 -16.65 -8.87 -11.81
CA PHE A 54 -16.90 -7.74 -10.93
C PHE A 54 -18.02 -6.88 -11.50
N THR A 55 -19.03 -6.61 -10.69
CA THR A 55 -20.22 -5.83 -11.09
C THR A 55 -20.31 -4.50 -10.36
N GLY A 56 -19.41 -4.25 -9.39
CA GLY A 56 -19.38 -3.03 -8.61
C GLY A 56 -18.75 -1.84 -9.36
N ARG A 57 -18.78 -0.69 -8.71
CA ARG A 57 -18.15 0.53 -9.22
C ARG A 57 -16.69 0.59 -8.78
N ILE A 58 -15.82 1.05 -9.68
CA ILE A 58 -14.40 1.25 -9.42
C ILE A 58 -14.10 2.75 -9.53
N LYS A 59 -13.48 3.31 -8.51
CA LYS A 59 -12.93 4.66 -8.51
C LYS A 59 -11.42 4.56 -8.32
N PHE A 60 -10.66 5.46 -8.93
CA PHE A 60 -9.22 5.48 -8.75
C PHE A 60 -8.77 6.81 -8.13
N VAL A 61 -7.88 6.68 -7.15
CA VAL A 61 -7.26 7.79 -6.42
C VAL A 61 -5.77 7.56 -6.37
N ASN A 62 -4.99 8.50 -6.90
CA ASN A 62 -3.54 8.49 -6.87
C ASN A 62 -3.01 9.88 -6.47
N ASP A 63 -1.72 9.99 -6.22
CA ASP A 63 -1.07 11.24 -5.79
C ASP A 63 -1.36 12.44 -6.71
N PHE A 64 -1.61 12.21 -8.00
CA PHE A 64 -1.83 13.28 -8.98
C PHE A 64 -3.27 13.80 -8.99
N ASN A 65 -4.25 12.95 -8.69
CA ASN A 65 -5.66 13.29 -8.80
C ASN A 65 -6.38 13.45 -7.45
N GLU A 66 -5.78 13.02 -6.35
CA GLU A 66 -6.40 12.93 -5.03
C GLU A 66 -7.09 14.24 -4.64
N TYR A 67 -6.41 15.38 -4.71
CA TYR A 67 -7.00 16.69 -4.35
C TYR A 67 -8.25 17.06 -5.14
N LYS A 68 -8.28 16.69 -6.41
CA LYS A 68 -9.38 17.01 -7.30
C LYS A 68 -10.57 16.09 -7.13
N VAL A 69 -10.29 14.81 -6.91
CA VAL A 69 -11.30 13.75 -6.88
C VAL A 69 -11.91 13.59 -5.49
N LEU A 70 -11.11 13.82 -4.44
CA LEU A 70 -11.48 13.55 -3.06
C LEU A 70 -12.82 14.16 -2.61
N PRO A 71 -13.14 15.45 -2.84
CA PRO A 71 -14.41 16.01 -2.39
C PRO A 71 -15.62 15.24 -2.95
N HIS A 72 -15.66 15.03 -4.26
CA HIS A 72 -16.76 14.31 -4.91
C HIS A 72 -16.81 12.84 -4.50
N LEU A 73 -15.65 12.21 -4.27
CA LEU A 73 -15.57 10.85 -3.80
C LEU A 73 -16.14 10.70 -2.39
N LEU A 74 -15.82 11.63 -1.48
CA LEU A 74 -16.38 11.66 -0.13
C LEU A 74 -17.91 11.82 -0.16
N ASP A 75 -18.43 12.74 -0.96
CA ASP A 75 -19.88 12.94 -1.13
C ASP A 75 -20.56 11.66 -1.62
N GLU A 76 -19.99 11.01 -2.64
CA GLU A 76 -20.50 9.74 -3.17
C GLU A 76 -20.44 8.61 -2.14
N MET A 77 -19.33 8.48 -1.43
CA MET A 77 -19.13 7.42 -0.45
C MET A 77 -20.01 7.60 0.81
N ASN A 78 -20.29 8.83 1.23
CA ASN A 78 -21.21 9.10 2.34
C ASN A 78 -22.63 8.54 2.14
N LEU A 79 -23.01 8.24 0.91
CA LEU A 79 -24.32 7.65 0.58
C LEU A 79 -24.27 6.11 0.59
N LEU A 80 -23.11 5.51 0.87
CA LEU A 80 -22.93 4.06 0.88
C LEU A 80 -22.93 3.52 2.31
N GLU A 81 -23.29 2.24 2.46
CA GLU A 81 -23.11 1.52 3.70
C GLU A 81 -21.65 1.11 3.89
N GLU A 82 -21.00 0.65 2.80
CA GLU A 82 -19.60 0.23 2.81
C GLU A 82 -18.88 0.48 1.47
N ALA A 83 -17.57 0.61 1.57
CA ALA A 83 -16.66 0.62 0.42
C ALA A 83 -15.33 -0.05 0.78
N VAL A 84 -14.58 -0.43 -0.25
CA VAL A 84 -13.25 -1.05 -0.09
C VAL A 84 -12.18 -0.12 -0.67
N LEU A 85 -11.08 0.05 0.06
CA LEU A 85 -9.85 0.68 -0.43
C LEU A 85 -8.78 -0.39 -0.62
N VAL A 86 -8.18 -0.41 -1.82
CA VAL A 86 -7.05 -1.27 -2.18
C VAL A 86 -5.93 -0.44 -2.81
N SER A 87 -4.69 -0.90 -2.69
CA SER A 87 -3.54 -0.43 -3.48
C SER A 87 -3.27 -1.38 -4.64
N ASP A 88 -2.26 -1.11 -5.44
CA ASP A 88 -1.85 -1.99 -6.54
C ASP A 88 -1.29 -3.33 -6.03
N ALA A 89 -0.66 -3.34 -4.86
CA ALA A 89 -0.14 -4.53 -4.18
C ALA A 89 0.12 -4.25 -2.70
N GLY A 90 0.00 -5.27 -1.83
CA GLY A 90 0.27 -5.13 -0.40
C GLY A 90 -0.84 -4.42 0.37
N MET A 91 -0.46 -3.83 1.50
CA MET A 91 -1.38 -3.05 2.35
C MET A 91 -1.49 -1.62 1.83
N PRO A 92 -2.71 -1.12 1.54
CA PRO A 92 -2.92 0.28 1.20
C PRO A 92 -2.34 1.24 2.24
N LEU A 93 -2.02 2.46 1.84
CA LEU A 93 -1.48 3.56 2.67
C LEU A 93 0.00 3.40 3.07
N ILE A 94 0.57 2.23 2.91
CA ILE A 94 2.00 1.97 3.23
C ILE A 94 2.84 2.29 1.99
N SER A 95 3.28 3.52 1.85
CA SER A 95 3.90 4.09 0.65
C SER A 95 2.97 4.23 -0.57
N ASP A 96 1.67 4.16 -0.34
CA ASP A 96 0.60 4.23 -1.33
C ASP A 96 -0.33 5.43 -1.04
N PRO A 97 -1.10 5.91 -2.02
CA PRO A 97 -2.10 6.97 -1.83
C PRO A 97 -3.28 6.51 -0.95
N GLY A 98 -4.13 7.48 -0.56
CA GLY A 98 -5.37 7.22 0.18
C GLY A 98 -5.37 7.70 1.64
N TYR A 99 -4.23 8.16 2.16
CA TYR A 99 -4.16 8.70 3.53
C TYR A 99 -5.22 9.80 3.77
N LYS A 100 -5.40 10.71 2.81
CA LYS A 100 -6.39 11.79 2.94
C LYS A 100 -7.82 11.27 2.92
N LEU A 101 -8.11 10.26 2.09
CA LEU A 101 -9.43 9.63 2.08
C LEU A 101 -9.77 9.07 3.46
N VAL A 102 -8.86 8.33 4.07
CA VAL A 102 -9.05 7.77 5.42
C VAL A 102 -9.16 8.89 6.46
N SER A 103 -8.28 9.89 6.40
CA SER A 103 -8.27 11.01 7.36
C SER A 103 -9.57 11.83 7.31
N GLU A 104 -10.08 12.14 6.11
CA GLU A 104 -11.34 12.88 5.95
C GLU A 104 -12.54 11.99 6.29
N GLY A 105 -12.52 10.71 5.93
CA GLY A 105 -13.54 9.74 6.32
C GLY A 105 -13.72 9.65 7.84
N LEU A 106 -12.61 9.58 8.58
CA LEU A 106 -12.65 9.61 10.05
C LEU A 106 -13.29 10.89 10.60
N LYS A 107 -13.00 12.07 10.01
CA LYS A 107 -13.63 13.34 10.40
C LYS A 107 -15.13 13.36 10.11
N LEU A 108 -15.57 12.64 9.09
CA LEU A 108 -16.97 12.48 8.71
C LEU A 108 -17.69 11.40 9.56
N GLY A 109 -16.98 10.75 10.49
CA GLY A 109 -17.56 9.72 11.37
C GLY A 109 -17.66 8.35 10.70
N TRP A 110 -16.85 8.06 9.67
CA TRP A 110 -16.81 6.71 9.10
C TRP A 110 -16.13 5.72 10.04
N ASP A 111 -16.61 4.50 10.04
CA ASP A 111 -15.90 3.38 10.63
C ASP A 111 -14.82 2.89 9.66
N ILE A 112 -13.59 2.79 10.15
CA ILE A 112 -12.46 2.27 9.35
C ILE A 112 -12.14 0.86 9.84
N ASP A 113 -12.28 -0.12 8.97
CA ASP A 113 -11.93 -1.52 9.23
C ASP A 113 -10.72 -1.94 8.38
N VAL A 114 -10.01 -2.96 8.82
CA VAL A 114 -8.86 -3.49 8.12
C VAL A 114 -8.97 -4.99 7.87
N VAL A 115 -8.72 -5.38 6.63
CA VAL A 115 -8.50 -6.76 6.21
C VAL A 115 -7.02 -6.92 5.92
N PRO A 116 -6.20 -7.37 6.91
CA PRO A 116 -4.77 -7.45 6.73
C PRO A 116 -4.37 -8.42 5.63
N GLY A 117 -3.29 -8.07 4.95
CA GLY A 117 -2.69 -8.84 3.89
C GLY A 117 -1.17 -8.78 3.91
N PRO A 118 -0.50 -9.34 2.88
CA PRO A 118 0.96 -9.31 2.77
C PRO A 118 1.51 -7.89 2.73
N THR A 119 2.72 -7.70 3.27
CA THR A 119 3.47 -6.46 3.15
C THR A 119 4.92 -6.78 2.77
N ALA A 120 5.48 -6.05 1.81
CA ALA A 120 6.81 -6.36 1.28
C ALA A 120 7.92 -6.07 2.31
N GLU A 121 7.76 -5.03 3.14
CA GLU A 121 8.72 -4.71 4.20
C GLU A 121 8.81 -5.82 5.26
N SER A 122 7.68 -6.35 5.71
CA SER A 122 7.66 -7.43 6.69
C SER A 122 8.18 -8.75 6.10
N ALA A 123 7.82 -9.07 4.86
CA ALA A 123 8.30 -10.26 4.17
C ALA A 123 9.83 -10.20 3.94
N ALA A 124 10.35 -9.05 3.49
CA ALA A 124 11.78 -8.86 3.31
C ALA A 124 12.55 -8.95 4.64
N LEU A 125 12.02 -8.34 5.70
CA LEU A 125 12.62 -8.39 7.03
C LEU A 125 12.68 -9.83 7.55
N ALA A 126 11.61 -10.61 7.38
CA ALA A 126 11.55 -12.00 7.85
C ALA A 126 12.60 -12.92 7.20
N ILE A 127 12.99 -12.67 5.94
CA ILE A 127 13.98 -13.50 5.21
C ILE A 127 15.39 -12.89 5.22
N SER A 128 15.57 -11.70 5.79
CA SER A 128 16.83 -10.95 5.72
C SER A 128 17.97 -11.57 6.53
N GLY A 129 17.66 -12.33 7.58
CA GLY A 129 18.64 -12.79 8.57
C GLY A 129 19.16 -11.69 9.50
N LEU A 130 18.63 -10.47 9.41
CA LEU A 130 18.95 -9.35 10.29
C LEU A 130 18.05 -9.36 11.54
N PRO A 131 18.40 -8.65 12.64
CA PRO A 131 17.52 -8.49 13.80
C PRO A 131 16.16 -7.92 13.41
N THR A 132 15.08 -8.53 13.87
CA THR A 132 13.69 -8.21 13.49
C THR A 132 12.87 -7.55 14.61
N ASP A 133 13.42 -7.52 15.82
CA ASP A 133 12.75 -6.98 17.02
C ASP A 133 12.50 -5.48 16.96
N LYS A 134 13.40 -4.76 16.25
CA LYS A 134 13.27 -3.32 16.00
C LYS A 134 13.64 -3.04 14.56
N TYR A 135 12.77 -2.38 13.83
CA TYR A 135 13.08 -1.92 12.48
C TYR A 135 12.49 -0.55 12.19
N PHE A 136 13.12 0.16 11.30
CA PHE A 136 12.69 1.46 10.81
C PHE A 136 12.38 1.39 9.32
N PHE A 137 11.12 1.55 8.95
CA PHE A 137 10.69 1.62 7.56
C PHE A 137 10.78 3.05 7.04
N VAL A 138 11.62 3.27 6.04
CA VAL A 138 11.91 4.60 5.47
C VAL A 138 10.96 4.95 4.32
N GLY A 139 10.35 3.95 3.70
CA GLY A 139 9.66 4.11 2.42
C GLY A 139 10.65 4.33 1.27
N PHE A 140 10.26 5.08 0.24
CA PHE A 140 11.13 5.39 -0.91
C PHE A 140 12.11 6.52 -0.61
N LEU A 141 13.37 6.31 -1.00
CA LEU A 141 14.40 7.33 -0.87
C LEU A 141 14.16 8.53 -1.82
N PRO A 142 14.56 9.75 -1.42
CA PRO A 142 14.45 10.94 -2.27
C PRO A 142 15.10 10.73 -3.64
N LYS A 143 14.43 11.20 -4.70
CA LYS A 143 14.97 11.14 -6.07
C LYS A 143 16.21 12.02 -6.25
N THR A 144 16.30 13.14 -5.51
CA THR A 144 17.43 14.08 -5.54
C THR A 144 18.61 13.54 -4.75
N GLY A 145 19.79 13.43 -5.38
CA GLY A 145 21.00 12.84 -4.80
C GLY A 145 21.42 13.48 -3.46
N GLY A 146 21.50 14.80 -3.39
CA GLY A 146 21.91 15.48 -2.15
C GLY A 146 20.97 15.25 -0.96
N LYS A 147 19.64 15.28 -1.21
CA LYS A 147 18.64 14.97 -0.16
C LYS A 147 18.75 13.51 0.29
N ARG A 148 18.99 12.60 -0.65
CA ARG A 148 19.15 11.18 -0.36
C ARG A 148 20.40 10.90 0.46
N GLU A 149 21.54 11.47 0.08
CA GLU A 149 22.80 11.34 0.82
C GLU A 149 22.65 11.85 2.27
N THR A 150 22.04 13.03 2.44
CA THR A 150 21.78 13.59 3.77
C THR A 150 20.90 12.63 4.60
N LEU A 151 19.86 12.06 4.01
CA LEU A 151 18.99 11.11 4.72
C LEU A 151 19.76 9.84 5.09
N LEU A 152 20.52 9.26 4.16
CA LEU A 152 21.30 8.04 4.41
C LEU A 152 22.35 8.24 5.53
N LYS A 153 23.03 9.39 5.59
CA LYS A 153 23.95 9.72 6.70
C LYS A 153 23.23 9.76 8.05
N ARG A 154 22.07 10.41 8.12
CA ARG A 154 21.25 10.44 9.34
C ARG A 154 20.77 9.04 9.74
N ILE A 155 20.37 8.21 8.78
CA ILE A 155 19.98 6.83 9.04
C ILE A 155 21.16 6.06 9.66
N LYS A 156 22.38 6.19 9.12
CA LYS A 156 23.57 5.54 9.66
C LYS A 156 23.83 5.94 11.12
N GLU A 157 23.82 7.24 11.43
CA GLU A 157 23.99 7.74 12.79
C GLU A 157 22.96 7.14 13.75
N ASN A 158 21.68 7.10 13.33
CA ASN A 158 20.60 6.52 14.14
C ASN A 158 20.72 5.00 14.32
N ILE A 159 21.17 4.26 13.28
CA ILE A 159 21.41 2.81 13.42
C ILE A 159 22.50 2.54 14.47
N GLU A 160 23.58 3.32 14.48
CA GLU A 160 24.67 3.17 15.45
C GLU A 160 24.17 3.40 16.88
N GLU A 161 23.25 4.34 17.08
CA GLU A 161 22.67 4.67 18.38
C GLU A 161 21.61 3.64 18.84
N PHE A 162 20.61 3.37 18.00
CA PHE A 162 19.40 2.63 18.40
C PHE A 162 19.41 1.15 18.05
N LYS A 163 20.37 0.67 17.25
CA LYS A 163 20.52 -0.75 16.88
C LYS A 163 19.26 -1.38 16.29
N TYR A 164 18.69 -0.78 15.23
CA TYR A 164 17.55 -1.32 14.50
C TYR A 164 17.90 -1.69 13.05
N THR A 165 17.10 -2.56 12.47
CA THR A 165 17.18 -2.88 11.04
C THR A 165 16.44 -1.79 10.23
N VAL A 166 16.99 -1.38 9.11
CA VAL A 166 16.37 -0.40 8.21
C VAL A 166 15.79 -1.11 7.00
N VAL A 167 14.54 -0.79 6.69
CA VAL A 167 13.85 -1.27 5.49
C VAL A 167 13.58 -0.09 4.57
N ILE A 168 13.99 -0.20 3.32
CA ILE A 168 13.86 0.85 2.30
C ILE A 168 13.16 0.26 1.08
N TYR A 169 12.17 0.97 0.55
CA TYR A 169 11.61 0.68 -0.75
C TYR A 169 12.39 1.39 -1.85
N GLU A 170 12.66 0.67 -2.92
CA GLU A 170 13.28 1.25 -4.10
C GLU A 170 12.80 0.58 -5.39
N SER A 171 12.74 1.35 -6.46
CA SER A 171 12.42 0.81 -7.79
C SER A 171 13.59 -0.02 -8.33
N ALA A 172 13.29 -1.09 -9.07
CA ALA A 172 14.30 -1.98 -9.66
C ALA A 172 15.36 -1.21 -10.47
N VAL A 173 14.92 -0.16 -11.20
CA VAL A 173 15.81 0.67 -12.05
C VAL A 173 16.84 1.45 -11.23
N ARG A 174 16.54 1.77 -9.96
CA ARG A 174 17.43 2.57 -9.10
C ARG A 174 18.21 1.75 -8.08
N THR A 175 17.83 0.48 -7.87
CA THR A 175 18.35 -0.36 -6.79
C THR A 175 19.88 -0.46 -6.81
N GLU A 176 20.48 -0.77 -7.97
CA GLU A 176 21.92 -0.92 -8.09
C GLU A 176 22.66 0.37 -7.69
N LYS A 177 22.22 1.51 -8.23
CA LYS A 177 22.78 2.82 -7.89
C LYS A 177 22.67 3.13 -6.41
N ILE A 178 21.52 2.84 -5.80
CA ILE A 178 21.29 3.10 -4.37
C ILE A 178 22.18 2.22 -3.48
N LEU A 179 22.36 0.95 -3.84
CA LEU A 179 23.28 0.06 -3.14
C LEU A 179 24.72 0.57 -3.18
N GLU A 180 25.18 1.11 -4.33
CA GLU A 180 26.51 1.70 -4.44
C GLU A 180 26.64 3.01 -3.61
N GLU A 181 25.58 3.79 -3.49
CA GLU A 181 25.57 4.98 -2.62
C GLU A 181 25.61 4.59 -1.14
N ILE A 182 24.85 3.57 -0.73
CA ILE A 182 24.85 3.08 0.67
C ILE A 182 26.22 2.54 1.08
N LYS A 183 26.91 1.80 0.19
CA LYS A 183 28.26 1.28 0.49
C LYS A 183 29.31 2.36 0.75
N LYS A 184 29.11 3.58 0.24
CA LYS A 184 30.04 4.70 0.39
C LYS A 184 29.81 5.51 1.66
N ILE A 185 28.73 5.31 2.34
CA ILE A 185 28.35 5.97 3.59
C ILE A 185 28.72 5.10 4.79
#